data_050b1aeee760530a0b54980474d5aa98
#
_entry.id   050b1aeee760530a0b54980474d5aa98
#
_cell.length_a   1.000
_cell.length_b   1.000
_cell.length_c   1.000
_cell.angle_alpha   90.00
_cell.angle_beta   90.00
_cell.angle_gamma   90.00
#
_symmetry.space_group_name_H-M   'P 1'
#
loop_
_entity.id
_entity.type
_entity.pdbx_description
1 polymer ?
#
loop_
_entity_poly.entity_id
_entity_poly.type
_entity_poly.pdbx_seq_one_letter_code
_entity_poly.pdbx_strand_id
1 'polypeptide(L)'
;MLVHLKFKEGKLETFTKWMQSDEGMGVRKSVAYPEKTVGAMIPDKSGMLFKVNVHNEAGMKEFVTGNNPTAKAIYAEGVDSAQLYELSKINL
;
A
#
# COMPACT_ATOMS: atom_id res chain seq x y z
N MET A 1 -8.79 3.34 -5.82
CA MET A 1 -7.53 4.11 -5.74
C MET A 1 -6.36 3.31 -6.28
N LEU A 2 -5.39 3.98 -6.85
CA LEU A 2 -4.13 3.38 -7.28
C LEU A 2 -3.02 3.82 -6.34
N VAL A 3 -2.26 2.87 -5.83
CA VAL A 3 -1.14 3.11 -4.91
C VAL A 3 0.16 2.68 -5.59
N HIS A 4 1.15 3.54 -5.57
CA HIS A 4 2.49 3.24 -6.02
C HIS A 4 3.46 3.38 -4.85
N LEU A 5 4.08 2.28 -4.45
CA LEU A 5 5.11 2.26 -3.41
C LEU A 5 6.47 1.98 -4.05
N LYS A 6 7.44 2.82 -3.73
CA LYS A 6 8.86 2.56 -4.01
C LYS A 6 9.54 2.12 -2.73
N PHE A 7 10.37 1.10 -2.81
CA PHE A 7 11.03 0.52 -1.66
C PHE A 7 12.52 0.89 -1.63
N LYS A 8 13.04 0.99 -0.42
CA LYS A 8 14.48 1.01 -0.20
C LYS A 8 15.05 -0.33 -0.63
N GLU A 9 16.31 -0.35 -1.07
CA GLU A 9 16.97 -1.55 -1.56
C GLU A 9 16.85 -2.71 -0.56
N GLY A 10 16.43 -3.88 -1.06
CA GLY A 10 16.31 -5.09 -0.27
C GLY A 10 15.11 -5.14 0.69
N LYS A 11 14.21 -4.16 0.67
CA LYS A 11 13.11 -4.07 1.65
C LYS A 11 11.75 -4.52 1.14
N LEU A 12 11.61 -4.81 -0.14
CA LEU A 12 10.33 -5.23 -0.72
C LEU A 12 9.78 -6.48 -0.03
N GLU A 13 10.61 -7.49 0.19
CA GLU A 13 10.16 -8.74 0.79
C GLU A 13 9.72 -8.57 2.24
N THR A 14 10.45 -7.77 3.01
CA THR A 14 10.11 -7.46 4.40
C THR A 14 8.75 -6.76 4.47
N PHE A 15 8.51 -5.79 3.60
CA PHE A 15 7.24 -5.08 3.54
C PHE A 15 6.09 -6.01 3.12
N THR A 16 6.32 -6.86 2.13
CA THR A 16 5.31 -7.82 1.64
C THR A 16 4.92 -8.81 2.75
N LYS A 17 5.88 -9.31 3.51
CA LYS A 17 5.60 -10.17 4.66
C LYS A 17 4.75 -9.47 5.71
N TRP A 18 5.07 -8.20 6.00
CA TRP A 18 4.29 -7.42 6.95
C TRP A 18 2.85 -7.24 6.47
N MET A 19 2.66 -6.93 5.19
CA MET A 19 1.31 -6.78 4.62
C MET A 19 0.47 -8.05 4.75
N GLN A 20 1.09 -9.21 4.72
CA GLN A 20 0.42 -10.51 4.85
C GLN A 20 0.29 -10.97 6.30
N SER A 21 0.94 -10.30 7.23
CA SER A 21 0.84 -10.59 8.66
C SER A 21 -0.53 -10.18 9.22
N ASP A 22 -0.86 -10.67 10.41
CA ASP A 22 -2.10 -10.30 11.10
C ASP A 22 -2.17 -8.79 11.33
N GLU A 23 -1.05 -8.17 11.70
CA GLU A 23 -0.96 -6.73 11.89
C GLU A 23 -1.22 -5.97 10.59
N GLY A 24 -0.54 -6.35 9.51
CA GLY A 24 -0.69 -5.71 8.21
C GLY A 24 -2.10 -5.92 7.63
N MET A 25 -2.65 -7.12 7.76
CA MET A 25 -4.02 -7.40 7.32
C MET A 25 -5.04 -6.60 8.12
N GLY A 26 -4.83 -6.42 9.42
CA GLY A 26 -5.68 -5.59 10.26
C GLY A 26 -5.75 -4.15 9.76
N VAL A 27 -4.61 -3.55 9.44
CA VAL A 27 -4.54 -2.20 8.86
C VAL A 27 -5.26 -2.16 7.51
N ARG A 28 -4.98 -3.11 6.63
CA ARG A 28 -5.57 -3.16 5.29
C ARG A 28 -7.09 -3.28 5.33
N LYS A 29 -7.61 -4.13 6.19
CA LYS A 29 -9.07 -4.33 6.37
C LYS A 29 -9.75 -3.10 6.96
N SER A 30 -9.05 -2.32 7.77
CA SER A 30 -9.60 -1.10 8.37
C SER A 30 -9.87 0.01 7.36
N VAL A 31 -9.26 -0.05 6.19
CA VAL A 31 -9.34 1.02 5.18
C VAL A 31 -9.84 0.56 3.81
N ALA A 32 -9.76 -0.73 3.52
CA ALA A 32 -10.08 -1.26 2.18
C ALA A 32 -10.56 -2.72 2.26
N TYR A 33 -10.82 -3.30 1.09
CA TYR A 33 -11.17 -4.71 0.94
C TYR A 33 -9.98 -5.46 0.34
N PRO A 34 -9.13 -6.11 1.18
CA PRO A 34 -7.93 -6.80 0.69
C PRO A 34 -8.22 -7.86 -0.37
N GLU A 35 -9.36 -8.55 -0.25
CA GLU A 35 -9.79 -9.58 -1.20
C GLU A 35 -10.10 -9.02 -2.60
N LYS A 36 -10.31 -7.71 -2.71
CA LYS A 36 -10.56 -7.01 -3.98
C LYS A 36 -9.35 -6.20 -4.45
N THR A 37 -8.23 -6.30 -3.76
CA THR A 37 -7.01 -5.60 -4.12
C THR A 37 -6.26 -6.39 -5.19
N VAL A 38 -5.87 -5.69 -6.25
CA VAL A 38 -5.01 -6.25 -7.31
C VAL A 38 -3.65 -5.58 -7.22
N GLY A 39 -2.62 -6.38 -7.03
CA GLY A 39 -1.25 -5.90 -6.92
C GLY A 39 -0.38 -6.39 -8.07
N ALA A 40 0.59 -5.56 -8.42
CA ALA A 40 1.62 -5.90 -9.40
C ALA A 40 2.97 -5.40 -8.92
N MET A 41 3.99 -6.22 -9.10
CA MET A 41 5.36 -5.85 -8.75
C MET A 41 6.10 -5.34 -9.99
N ILE A 42 6.83 -4.25 -9.85
CA ILE A 42 7.73 -3.79 -10.89
C ILE A 42 8.86 -4.83 -11.02
N PRO A 43 9.19 -5.31 -12.25
CA PRO A 43 10.10 -6.46 -12.43
C PRO A 43 11.48 -6.32 -11.76
N ASP A 44 12.00 -5.11 -11.62
CA ASP A 44 13.30 -4.87 -10.95
C ASP A 44 13.19 -4.87 -9.41
N LYS A 45 11.99 -5.15 -8.86
CA LYS A 45 11.71 -5.15 -7.42
C LYS A 45 11.86 -3.80 -6.73
N SER A 46 11.86 -2.71 -7.48
CA SER A 46 11.96 -1.34 -6.93
C SER A 46 10.67 -0.84 -6.33
N GLY A 47 9.53 -1.42 -6.71
CA GLY A 47 8.24 -0.95 -6.26
C GLY A 47 7.09 -1.89 -6.59
N MET A 48 5.93 -1.49 -6.10
CA MET A 48 4.66 -2.20 -6.33
C MET A 48 3.56 -1.21 -6.67
N LEU A 49 2.63 -1.66 -7.50
CA LEU A 49 1.41 -0.94 -7.84
C LEU A 49 0.21 -1.74 -7.33
N PHE A 50 -0.73 -1.06 -6.69
CA PHE A 50 -1.95 -1.67 -6.19
C PHE A 50 -3.17 -0.91 -6.68
N LYS A 51 -4.14 -1.63 -7.22
CA LYS A 51 -5.49 -1.13 -7.40
C LYS A 51 -6.31 -1.56 -6.18
N VAL A 52 -6.78 -0.59 -5.40
CA VAL A 52 -7.38 -0.84 -4.09
C VAL A 52 -8.83 -0.40 -4.08
N ASN A 53 -9.71 -1.24 -3.56
CA ASN A 53 -11.10 -0.91 -3.32
C ASN A 53 -11.23 -0.39 -1.89
N VAL A 54 -11.37 0.93 -1.74
CA VAL A 54 -11.28 1.65 -0.46
C VAL A 54 -12.66 1.90 0.12
N HIS A 55 -12.85 1.64 1.41
CA HIS A 55 -14.08 1.98 2.15
C HIS A 55 -13.85 3.06 3.21
N ASN A 56 -12.61 3.43 3.48
CA ASN A 56 -12.26 4.51 4.41
C ASN A 56 -11.13 5.35 3.79
N GLU A 57 -11.50 6.39 3.05
CA GLU A 57 -10.53 7.20 2.31
C GLU A 57 -9.54 7.92 3.21
N ALA A 58 -10.00 8.51 4.30
CA ALA A 58 -9.13 9.22 5.24
C ALA A 58 -8.09 8.27 5.86
N GLY A 59 -8.53 7.09 6.29
CA GLY A 59 -7.65 6.05 6.82
C GLY A 59 -6.68 5.51 5.78
N MET A 60 -7.13 5.38 4.53
CA MET A 60 -6.26 4.93 3.44
C MET A 60 -5.16 5.93 3.13
N LYS A 61 -5.48 7.22 3.09
CA LYS A 61 -4.48 8.28 2.91
C LYS A 61 -3.46 8.29 4.04
N GLU A 62 -3.92 8.16 5.28
CA GLU A 62 -3.05 8.05 6.45
C GLU A 62 -2.12 6.83 6.34
N PHE A 63 -2.65 5.69 5.93
CA PHE A 63 -1.88 4.46 5.76
C PHE A 63 -0.82 4.61 4.67
N VAL A 64 -1.21 5.03 3.46
CA VAL A 64 -0.30 5.12 2.31
C VAL A 64 0.80 6.15 2.52
N THR A 65 0.51 7.24 3.22
CA THR A 65 1.51 8.28 3.51
C THR A 65 2.45 7.91 4.66
N GLY A 66 2.27 6.73 5.27
CA GLY A 66 3.13 6.28 6.37
C GLY A 66 2.79 6.88 7.73
N ASN A 67 1.63 7.52 7.86
CA ASN A 67 1.20 8.17 9.10
C ASN A 67 0.30 7.30 9.97
N ASN A 68 -0.08 6.11 9.50
CA ASN A 68 -0.82 5.15 10.33
C ASN A 68 0.09 4.67 11.46
N PRO A 69 -0.34 4.77 12.73
CA PRO A 69 0.51 4.41 13.87
C PRO A 69 1.07 2.98 13.81
N THR A 70 0.27 2.03 13.31
CA THR A 70 0.66 0.62 13.20
C THR A 70 1.65 0.39 12.05
N ALA A 71 1.52 1.15 10.96
CA ALA A 71 2.36 1.00 9.77
C ALA A 71 3.60 1.88 9.78
N LYS A 72 3.68 2.85 10.67
CA LYS A 72 4.72 3.88 10.66
C LYS A 72 6.13 3.33 10.66
N ALA A 73 6.40 2.33 11.49
CA ALA A 73 7.75 1.74 11.61
C ALA A 73 8.16 1.01 10.33
N ILE A 74 7.27 0.22 9.73
CA ILE A 74 7.58 -0.53 8.51
C ILE A 74 7.76 0.40 7.31
N TYR A 75 7.01 1.49 7.25
CA TYR A 75 7.20 2.50 6.22
C TYR A 75 8.55 3.21 6.37
N ALA A 76 8.90 3.62 7.57
CA ALA A 76 10.20 4.26 7.83
C ALA A 76 11.38 3.35 7.49
N GLU A 77 11.24 2.06 7.77
CA GLU A 77 12.27 1.07 7.48
C GLU A 77 12.43 0.79 5.99
N GLY A 78 11.33 0.64 5.25
CA GLY A 78 11.38 0.00 3.96
C GLY A 78 10.81 0.79 2.77
N VAL A 79 10.02 1.82 3.00
CA VAL A 79 9.38 2.57 1.92
C VAL A 79 10.15 3.85 1.63
N ASP A 80 10.58 4.00 0.39
CA ASP A 80 11.32 5.19 -0.06
C ASP A 80 10.36 6.31 -0.44
N SER A 81 9.30 5.99 -1.20
CA SER A 81 8.25 6.93 -1.54
C SER A 81 6.91 6.23 -1.74
N ALA A 82 5.83 6.96 -1.52
CA ALA A 82 4.48 6.47 -1.71
C ALA A 82 3.65 7.52 -2.44
N GLN A 83 2.87 7.07 -3.43
CA GLN A 83 1.96 7.92 -4.18
C GLN A 83 0.58 7.28 -4.20
N LEU A 84 -0.45 8.11 -4.05
CA LEU A 84 -1.83 7.69 -4.06
C LEU A 84 -2.59 8.49 -5.11
N TYR A 85 -3.28 7.78 -6.00
CA TYR A 85 -4.09 8.39 -7.05
C TYR A 85 -5.54 8.00 -6.87
N GLU A 86 -6.42 9.00 -6.88
CA GLU A 86 -7.85 8.77 -7.01
C GLU A 86 -8.17 8.59 -8.49
N LEU A 87 -8.85 7.49 -8.80
CA LEU A 87 -9.17 7.14 -10.18
C LEU A 87 -10.62 7.48 -10.47
N SER A 88 -10.84 8.21 -11.54
CA SER A 88 -12.17 8.47 -12.09
C SER A 88 -12.36 7.69 -13.38
N LYS A 89 -13.55 7.11 -13.53
CA LYS A 89 -13.92 6.39 -14.75
C LYS A 89 -14.09 7.38 -15.89
N ILE A 90 -13.49 7.07 -17.03
CA ILE A 90 -13.67 7.84 -18.27
C ILE A 90 -14.24 6.96 -19.36
N ASN A 91 -14.97 7.56 -20.30
CA ASN A 91 -15.45 6.89 -21.51
C ASN A 91 -14.41 7.08 -22.61
N LEU A 92 -13.91 5.97 -23.11
CA LEU A 92 -12.92 5.98 -24.19
C LEU A 92 -13.54 5.51 -25.51
#